data_99550a32309253212beb9c10498d92f2
#
_entry.id   99550a32309253212beb9c10498d92f2
#
_cell.length_a   1.000
_cell.length_b   1.000
_cell.length_c   1.000
_cell.angle_alpha   90.00
_cell.angle_beta   90.00
_cell.angle_gamma   90.00
#
_symmetry.space_group_name_H-M   'P 1'
#
loop_
_entity.id
_entity.type
_entity.pdbx_description
1 polymer ?
#
loop_
_entity_poly.entity_id
_entity_poly.type
_entity_poly.pdbx_seq_one_letter_code
_entity_poly.pdbx_strand_id
1 'polypeptide(L)'
;MQRSALSTEIIASSGVRSTGMKLYTYLNYGGNCAEAFRFYEAHLGAKIIMMMTHGQQPNAKDVPADRKDTILHARISIGETELMGADVPPERFQPMRSAYLSLLVDSTEEAERIYALLSDGGEIFMKMEETFFAFRFAMLRDKFGTSWMILHERPRP
;
A
#
# COMPACT_ATOMS: atom_id res chain seq x y z
N MET A 1 18.53 28.15 55.46
CA MET A 1 17.81 28.45 54.22
C MET A 1 18.25 27.44 53.17
N GLN A 2 17.52 26.34 53.04
CA GLN A 2 17.74 25.34 51.98
C GLN A 2 16.66 25.51 50.93
N ARG A 3 17.09 25.77 49.71
CA ARG A 3 16.19 25.80 48.56
C ARG A 3 16.02 24.38 48.04
N SER A 4 14.81 23.87 48.12
CA SER A 4 14.40 22.62 47.52
C SER A 4 14.39 22.80 45.98
N ALA A 5 15.21 22.03 45.30
CA ALA A 5 15.17 21.90 43.85
C ALA A 5 14.09 20.89 43.49
N LEU A 6 13.00 21.36 42.88
CA LEU A 6 12.01 20.51 42.23
C LEU A 6 12.61 19.95 40.95
N SER A 7 12.95 18.67 40.99
CA SER A 7 13.31 17.93 39.78
C SER A 7 12.04 17.72 38.95
N THR A 8 11.96 18.40 37.85
CA THR A 8 10.95 18.13 36.83
C THR A 8 11.39 16.87 36.07
N GLU A 9 10.80 15.75 36.39
CA GLU A 9 10.92 14.55 35.56
C GLU A 9 10.21 14.80 34.25
N ILE A 10 11.01 14.99 33.21
CA ILE A 10 10.51 14.97 31.82
C ILE A 10 10.24 13.52 31.51
N ILE A 11 8.96 13.15 31.44
CA ILE A 11 8.52 11.88 30.92
C ILE A 11 8.90 11.90 29.45
N ALA A 12 10.00 11.24 29.11
CA ALA A 12 10.36 10.98 27.72
C ALA A 12 9.28 10.09 27.14
N SER A 13 8.43 10.67 26.27
CA SER A 13 7.62 9.87 25.39
C SER A 13 8.55 8.90 24.66
N SER A 14 8.18 7.63 24.62
CA SER A 14 8.91 6.59 23.89
C SER A 14 8.84 6.90 22.38
N GLY A 15 9.59 7.89 21.97
CA GLY A 15 9.76 8.22 20.57
C GLY A 15 10.52 7.10 19.88
N VAL A 16 9.93 6.52 18.86
CA VAL A 16 10.64 5.64 17.94
C VAL A 16 11.91 6.37 17.50
N ARG A 17 13.07 5.78 17.82
CA ARG A 17 14.36 6.37 17.49
C ARG A 17 14.47 6.47 15.98
N SER A 18 14.59 7.69 15.44
CA SER A 18 14.88 7.85 14.03
C SER A 18 16.28 7.31 13.75
N THR A 19 16.35 6.23 12.96
CA THR A 19 17.62 5.62 12.53
C THR A 19 18.12 6.19 11.20
N GLY A 20 17.37 7.14 10.59
CA GLY A 20 17.62 7.59 9.22
C GLY A 20 17.17 6.58 8.17
N MET A 21 16.67 5.41 8.58
CA MET A 21 16.20 4.34 7.72
C MET A 21 14.72 4.56 7.38
N LYS A 22 14.35 4.33 6.12
CA LYS A 22 12.95 4.33 5.67
C LYS A 22 12.66 3.01 4.99
N LEU A 23 11.48 2.46 5.23
CA LEU A 23 11.03 1.23 4.60
C LEU A 23 9.82 1.56 3.72
N TYR A 24 9.95 1.28 2.43
CA TYR A 24 8.85 1.42 1.47
C TYR A 24 8.51 0.07 0.87
N THR A 25 7.27 -0.09 0.47
CA THR A 25 6.82 -1.23 -0.31
C THR A 25 6.99 -0.93 -1.79
N TYR A 26 7.65 -1.81 -2.52
CA TYR A 26 7.82 -1.73 -3.97
C TYR A 26 7.05 -2.86 -4.64
N LEU A 27 6.15 -2.52 -5.56
CA LEU A 27 5.26 -3.46 -6.23
C LEU A 27 5.64 -3.58 -7.70
N ASN A 28 5.84 -4.81 -8.17
CA ASN A 28 6.02 -5.09 -9.59
C ASN A 28 4.71 -5.55 -10.20
N TYR A 29 4.41 -5.00 -11.36
CA TYR A 29 3.21 -5.32 -12.15
C TYR A 29 3.64 -5.84 -13.53
N GLY A 30 2.74 -6.54 -14.19
CA GLY A 30 3.00 -7.13 -15.50
C GLY A 30 2.51 -6.28 -16.67
N GLY A 31 2.52 -4.94 -16.52
CA GLY A 31 2.08 -4.01 -17.56
C GLY A 31 0.91 -3.12 -17.16
N ASN A 32 0.33 -3.31 -15.98
CA ASN A 32 -0.86 -2.59 -15.51
C ASN A 32 -0.61 -1.73 -14.25
N CYS A 33 0.62 -1.32 -14.01
CA CYS A 33 0.97 -0.48 -12.86
C CYS A 33 0.19 0.85 -12.87
N ALA A 34 0.14 1.54 -13.99
CA ALA A 34 -0.58 2.81 -14.10
C ALA A 34 -2.08 2.64 -13.84
N GLU A 35 -2.68 1.60 -14.39
CA GLU A 35 -4.09 1.28 -14.18
C GLU A 35 -4.38 0.99 -12.71
N ALA A 36 -3.52 0.18 -12.06
CA ALA A 36 -3.65 -0.13 -10.65
C ALA A 36 -3.56 1.13 -9.78
N PHE A 37 -2.55 1.96 -9.98
CA PHE A 37 -2.34 3.16 -9.17
C PHE A 37 -3.44 4.20 -9.37
N ARG A 38 -3.96 4.35 -10.59
CA ARG A 38 -5.13 5.21 -10.83
C ARG A 38 -6.39 4.67 -10.18
N PHE A 39 -6.55 3.36 -10.15
CA PHE A 39 -7.66 2.72 -9.43
C PHE A 39 -7.58 3.00 -7.91
N TYR A 40 -6.39 2.87 -7.33
CA TYR A 40 -6.19 3.17 -5.91
C TYR A 40 -6.39 4.66 -5.60
N GLU A 41 -5.97 5.54 -6.49
CA GLU A 41 -6.23 6.97 -6.36
C GLU A 41 -7.74 7.27 -6.40
N ALA A 42 -8.46 6.66 -7.33
CA ALA A 42 -9.89 6.89 -7.49
C ALA A 42 -10.73 6.33 -6.33
N HIS A 43 -10.31 5.22 -5.73
CA HIS A 43 -11.18 4.44 -4.83
C HIS A 43 -10.66 4.28 -3.40
N LEU A 44 -9.37 4.40 -3.15
CA LEU A 44 -8.77 4.19 -1.83
C LEU A 44 -8.25 5.48 -1.19
N GLY A 45 -8.54 6.63 -1.78
CA GLY A 45 -8.04 7.90 -1.27
C GLY A 45 -6.51 8.07 -1.43
N ALA A 46 -5.89 7.26 -2.28
CA ALA A 46 -4.47 7.40 -2.60
C ALA A 46 -4.24 8.62 -3.50
N LYS A 47 -3.00 9.11 -3.52
CA LYS A 47 -2.59 10.21 -4.40
C LYS A 47 -1.35 9.81 -5.16
N ILE A 48 -1.39 9.90 -6.48
CA ILE A 48 -0.23 9.69 -7.34
C ILE A 48 0.72 10.87 -7.15
N ILE A 49 1.94 10.56 -6.68
CA ILE A 49 3.00 11.55 -6.45
C ILE A 49 3.80 11.75 -7.72
N MET A 50 4.16 10.65 -8.39
CA MET A 50 4.87 10.68 -9.66
C MET A 50 4.63 9.40 -10.43
N MET A 51 4.76 9.47 -11.74
CA MET A 51 4.62 8.32 -12.64
C MET A 51 5.45 8.58 -13.89
N MET A 52 6.43 7.72 -14.13
CA MET A 52 7.33 7.82 -15.27
C MET A 52 7.26 6.54 -16.10
N THR A 53 7.08 6.69 -17.40
CA THR A 53 7.08 5.56 -18.34
C THR A 53 8.51 5.21 -18.76
N HIS A 54 8.70 3.99 -19.27
CA HIS A 54 9.97 3.58 -19.85
C HIS A 54 10.36 4.45 -21.05
N GLY A 55 9.39 4.94 -21.81
CA GLY A 55 9.62 5.83 -22.93
C GLY A 55 10.13 7.22 -22.56
N GLN A 56 9.99 7.64 -21.31
CA GLN A 56 10.42 8.94 -20.80
C GLN A 56 11.84 8.95 -20.24
N GLN A 57 12.50 7.79 -20.15
CA GLN A 57 13.87 7.72 -19.65
C GLN A 57 14.87 8.25 -20.69
N PRO A 58 16.08 8.68 -20.27
CA PRO A 58 17.09 9.25 -21.20
C PRO A 58 17.49 8.34 -22.36
N ASN A 59 17.50 7.03 -22.18
CA ASN A 59 17.85 6.04 -23.20
C ASN A 59 16.62 5.37 -23.82
N ALA A 60 15.53 6.11 -23.98
CA ALA A 60 14.25 5.57 -24.45
C ALA A 60 14.33 4.92 -25.85
N LYS A 61 15.30 5.29 -26.67
CA LYS A 61 15.53 4.67 -27.99
C LYS A 61 15.81 3.16 -27.91
N ASP A 62 16.37 2.70 -26.80
CA ASP A 62 16.70 1.30 -26.57
C ASP A 62 15.53 0.50 -25.98
N VAL A 63 14.42 1.17 -25.66
CA VAL A 63 13.22 0.56 -25.11
C VAL A 63 12.38 -0.01 -26.26
N PRO A 64 11.97 -1.29 -26.19
CA PRO A 64 11.03 -1.85 -27.18
C PRO A 64 9.76 -1.01 -27.28
N ALA A 65 9.23 -0.87 -28.49
CA ALA A 65 8.07 -0.01 -28.75
C ALA A 65 6.84 -0.40 -27.94
N ASP A 66 6.63 -1.69 -27.69
CA ASP A 66 5.53 -2.23 -26.90
C ASP A 66 5.68 -2.01 -25.39
N ARG A 67 6.84 -1.53 -24.94
CA ARG A 67 7.10 -1.24 -23.54
C ARG A 67 7.22 0.24 -23.20
N LYS A 68 7.18 1.12 -24.19
CA LYS A 68 7.37 2.56 -23.97
C LYS A 68 6.33 3.18 -23.04
N ASP A 69 5.09 2.69 -23.08
CA ASP A 69 4.01 3.19 -22.24
C ASP A 69 3.91 2.51 -20.87
N THR A 70 4.68 1.46 -20.65
CA THR A 70 4.74 0.80 -19.35
C THR A 70 5.52 1.63 -18.34
N ILE A 71 5.25 1.41 -17.06
CA ILE A 71 5.79 2.24 -15.98
C ILE A 71 7.19 1.80 -15.59
N LEU A 72 8.17 2.72 -15.71
CA LEU A 72 9.51 2.56 -15.19
C LEU A 72 9.55 2.72 -13.69
N HIS A 73 8.84 3.72 -13.16
CA HIS A 73 8.74 4.00 -11.74
C HIS A 73 7.53 4.88 -11.45
N ALA A 74 6.80 4.53 -10.41
CA ALA A 74 5.69 5.31 -9.91
C ALA A 74 5.67 5.31 -8.37
N ARG A 75 5.09 6.37 -7.80
CA ARG A 75 4.87 6.50 -6.35
C ARG A 75 3.48 7.00 -6.09
N ILE A 76 2.83 6.43 -5.11
CA ILE A 76 1.55 6.92 -4.57
C ILE A 76 1.66 7.03 -3.05
N SER A 77 1.00 8.03 -2.50
CA SER A 77 0.73 8.08 -1.07
C SER A 77 -0.61 7.42 -0.80
N ILE A 78 -0.68 6.65 0.27
CA ILE A 78 -1.91 6.02 0.74
C ILE A 78 -1.89 5.99 2.27
N GLY A 79 -2.92 6.60 2.90
CA GLY A 79 -2.88 6.82 4.34
C GLY A 79 -1.60 7.59 4.73
N GLU A 80 -0.85 7.06 5.68
CA GLU A 80 0.39 7.65 6.20
C GLU A 80 1.66 7.07 5.54
N THR A 81 1.52 6.30 4.48
CA THR A 81 2.66 5.63 3.84
C THR A 81 2.70 5.88 2.33
N GLU A 82 3.74 5.38 1.71
CA GLU A 82 3.91 5.41 0.27
C GLU A 82 4.10 4.00 -0.28
N LEU A 83 3.52 3.76 -1.45
CA LEU A 83 3.81 2.60 -2.27
C LEU A 83 4.56 3.06 -3.51
N MET A 84 5.55 2.30 -3.90
CA MET A 84 6.24 2.45 -5.16
C MET A 84 5.89 1.30 -6.08
N GLY A 85 6.04 1.48 -7.37
CA GLY A 85 5.74 0.43 -8.31
C GLY A 85 6.36 0.65 -9.67
N ALA A 86 6.40 -0.42 -10.42
CA ALA A 86 6.89 -0.44 -11.80
C ALA A 86 6.24 -1.59 -12.55
N ASP A 87 6.34 -1.54 -13.88
CA ASP A 87 6.03 -2.68 -14.73
C ASP A 87 7.32 -3.44 -15.05
N VAL A 88 7.27 -4.74 -14.86
CA VAL A 88 8.28 -5.67 -15.35
C VAL A 88 7.78 -6.34 -16.64
N PRO A 89 8.68 -6.90 -17.46
CA PRO A 89 8.23 -7.71 -18.61
C PRO A 89 7.25 -8.80 -18.16
N PRO A 90 6.18 -9.07 -18.95
CA PRO A 90 5.16 -10.04 -18.55
C PRO A 90 5.71 -11.42 -18.18
N GLU A 91 6.77 -11.86 -18.84
CA GLU A 91 7.43 -13.14 -18.56
C GLU A 91 8.15 -13.20 -17.20
N ARG A 92 8.40 -12.04 -16.58
CA ARG A 92 9.02 -11.93 -15.25
C ARG A 92 8.01 -11.65 -14.14
N PHE A 93 6.79 -11.31 -14.51
CA PHE A 93 5.78 -10.97 -13.55
C PHE A 93 5.33 -12.21 -12.79
N GLN A 94 5.30 -12.08 -11.45
CA GLN A 94 4.71 -13.07 -10.57
C GLN A 94 3.74 -12.35 -9.63
N PRO A 95 2.48 -12.81 -9.55
CA PRO A 95 1.53 -12.22 -8.62
C PRO A 95 2.06 -12.26 -7.19
N MET A 96 1.74 -11.24 -6.41
CA MET A 96 2.11 -11.16 -5.01
C MET A 96 1.53 -12.35 -4.23
N ARG A 97 2.39 -13.08 -3.50
CA ARG A 97 2.02 -14.27 -2.75
C ARG A 97 2.72 -14.27 -1.40
N SER A 98 2.04 -14.78 -0.37
CA SER A 98 2.55 -14.91 1.00
C SER A 98 2.98 -13.59 1.65
N ALA A 99 2.59 -12.45 1.08
CA ALA A 99 2.73 -11.12 1.64
C ALA A 99 1.45 -10.35 1.31
N TYR A 100 1.09 -9.42 2.19
CA TYR A 100 -0.13 -8.64 2.06
C TYR A 100 0.14 -7.19 2.45
N LEU A 101 -0.49 -6.27 1.73
CA LEU A 101 -0.62 -4.91 2.22
C LEU A 101 -1.82 -4.89 3.15
N SER A 102 -1.60 -4.52 4.40
CA SER A 102 -2.66 -4.50 5.41
C SER A 102 -3.29 -3.11 5.47
N LEU A 103 -4.54 -3.03 5.08
CA LEU A 103 -5.31 -1.80 5.02
C LEU A 103 -6.26 -1.75 6.20
N LEU A 104 -5.91 -0.93 7.20
CA LEU A 104 -6.74 -0.69 8.37
C LEU A 104 -7.68 0.47 8.10
N VAL A 105 -8.95 0.25 8.36
CA VAL A 105 -10.00 1.26 8.15
C VAL A 105 -10.78 1.51 9.44
N ASP A 106 -11.48 2.64 9.51
CA ASP A 106 -12.10 3.13 10.74
C ASP A 106 -13.56 2.69 10.92
N SER A 107 -14.15 2.04 9.91
CA SER A 107 -15.55 1.63 9.98
C SER A 107 -15.80 0.34 9.23
N THR A 108 -16.88 -0.34 9.62
CA THR A 108 -17.38 -1.53 8.93
C THR A 108 -17.82 -1.19 7.51
N GLU A 109 -18.48 -0.05 7.32
CA GLU A 109 -18.96 0.40 6.02
C GLU A 109 -17.79 0.62 5.04
N GLU A 110 -16.71 1.22 5.50
CA GLU A 110 -15.52 1.44 4.70
C GLU A 110 -14.82 0.11 4.36
N ALA A 111 -14.73 -0.81 5.32
CA ALA A 111 -14.17 -2.15 5.07
C ALA A 111 -14.96 -2.88 3.98
N GLU A 112 -16.29 -2.86 4.05
CA GLU A 112 -17.17 -3.49 3.07
C GLU A 112 -17.05 -2.84 1.69
N ARG A 113 -16.99 -1.50 1.65
CA ARG A 113 -16.84 -0.74 0.41
C ARG A 113 -15.55 -1.11 -0.31
N ILE A 114 -14.43 -1.11 0.40
CA ILE A 114 -13.10 -1.43 -0.16
C ILE A 114 -13.05 -2.90 -0.57
N TYR A 115 -13.61 -3.78 0.24
CA TYR A 115 -13.69 -5.20 -0.10
C TYR A 115 -14.43 -5.43 -1.42
N ALA A 116 -15.58 -4.81 -1.61
CA ALA A 116 -16.33 -4.94 -2.85
C ALA A 116 -15.54 -4.45 -4.07
N LEU A 117 -14.82 -3.33 -3.93
CA LEU A 117 -14.02 -2.76 -5.01
C LEU A 117 -12.79 -3.62 -5.35
N LEU A 118 -12.04 -4.06 -4.36
CA LEU A 118 -10.79 -4.80 -4.56
C LEU A 118 -11.02 -6.26 -4.93
N SER A 119 -12.14 -6.85 -4.51
CA SER A 119 -12.46 -8.24 -4.84
C SER A 119 -12.99 -8.41 -6.26
N ASP A 120 -13.51 -7.34 -6.88
CA ASP A 120 -14.06 -7.38 -8.23
C ASP A 120 -12.96 -7.70 -9.25
N GLY A 121 -13.13 -8.82 -9.95
CA GLY A 121 -12.13 -9.32 -10.90
C GLY A 121 -10.87 -9.89 -10.24
N GLY A 122 -10.82 -9.93 -8.93
CA GLY A 122 -9.71 -10.48 -8.16
C GLY A 122 -9.96 -11.89 -7.65
N GLU A 123 -9.16 -12.29 -6.67
CA GLU A 123 -9.27 -13.60 -6.02
C GLU A 123 -9.43 -13.40 -4.52
N ILE A 124 -10.47 -13.99 -3.94
CA ILE A 124 -10.75 -13.92 -2.52
C ILE A 124 -10.11 -15.13 -1.84
N PHE A 125 -9.20 -14.89 -0.89
CA PHE A 125 -8.58 -15.94 -0.08
C PHE A 125 -9.35 -16.16 1.21
N MET A 126 -9.87 -15.09 1.81
CA MET A 126 -10.77 -15.13 2.95
C MET A 126 -11.81 -14.05 2.77
N LYS A 127 -13.09 -14.46 2.66
CA LYS A 127 -14.17 -13.48 2.48
C LYS A 127 -14.32 -12.59 3.70
N MET A 128 -14.88 -11.40 3.49
CA MET A 128 -15.13 -10.43 4.56
C MET A 128 -16.10 -11.03 5.59
N GLU A 129 -15.63 -11.09 6.83
CA GLU A 129 -16.42 -11.56 7.97
C GLU A 129 -15.86 -11.02 9.28
N GLU A 130 -16.63 -11.23 10.34
CA GLU A 130 -16.22 -10.90 11.70
C GLU A 130 -15.25 -11.95 12.23
N THR A 131 -14.24 -11.51 12.98
CA THR A 131 -13.29 -12.37 13.68
C THR A 131 -13.18 -11.92 15.14
N PHE A 132 -12.44 -12.69 15.96
CA PHE A 132 -12.24 -12.30 17.36
C PHE A 132 -11.37 -11.03 17.52
N PHE A 133 -10.55 -10.69 16.51
CA PHE A 133 -9.66 -9.53 16.53
C PHE A 133 -10.16 -8.34 15.71
N ALA A 134 -11.14 -8.55 14.84
CA ALA A 134 -11.65 -7.51 13.94
C ALA A 134 -13.18 -7.58 13.80
N PHE A 135 -13.80 -6.41 13.68
CA PHE A 135 -15.22 -6.34 13.30
C PHE A 135 -15.47 -6.77 11.86
N ARG A 136 -14.47 -6.53 11.00
CA ARG A 136 -14.43 -6.99 9.62
C ARG A 136 -13.01 -7.32 9.24
N PHE A 137 -12.84 -8.43 8.55
CA PHE A 137 -11.56 -8.91 8.07
C PHE A 137 -11.72 -9.66 6.77
N ALA A 138 -10.87 -9.39 5.80
CA ALA A 138 -10.80 -10.11 4.54
C ALA A 138 -9.38 -10.21 4.04
N MET A 139 -9.11 -11.23 3.24
CA MET A 139 -7.85 -11.41 2.52
C MET A 139 -8.16 -11.68 1.05
N LEU A 140 -7.50 -10.95 0.17
CA LEU A 140 -7.73 -11.08 -1.26
C LEU A 140 -6.50 -10.66 -2.06
N ARG A 141 -6.50 -10.98 -3.34
CA ARG A 141 -5.62 -10.41 -4.33
C ARG A 141 -6.46 -9.70 -5.37
N ASP A 142 -6.18 -8.44 -5.63
CA ASP A 142 -6.96 -7.66 -6.59
C ASP A 142 -6.64 -8.09 -8.04
N LYS A 143 -7.43 -7.57 -8.99
CA LYS A 143 -7.29 -7.89 -10.41
C LYS A 143 -5.95 -7.48 -11.01
N PHE A 144 -5.20 -6.61 -10.33
CA PHE A 144 -3.88 -6.15 -10.76
C PHE A 144 -2.73 -7.01 -10.25
N GLY A 145 -2.99 -7.90 -9.30
CA GLY A 145 -2.00 -8.80 -8.71
C GLY A 145 -1.49 -8.39 -7.33
N THR A 146 -2.09 -7.39 -6.71
CA THR A 146 -1.72 -6.93 -5.36
C THR A 146 -2.56 -7.66 -4.31
N SER A 147 -1.89 -8.22 -3.30
CA SER A 147 -2.56 -8.91 -2.20
C SER A 147 -2.82 -7.96 -1.04
N TRP A 148 -4.03 -7.96 -0.54
CA TRP A 148 -4.54 -7.07 0.50
C TRP A 148 -5.14 -7.84 1.64
N MET A 149 -4.88 -7.37 2.87
CA MET A 149 -5.73 -7.61 4.02
C MET A 149 -6.52 -6.34 4.27
N ILE A 150 -7.82 -6.47 4.49
CA ILE A 150 -8.69 -5.34 4.79
C ILE A 150 -9.27 -5.60 6.16
N LEU A 151 -9.10 -4.67 7.10
CA LEU A 151 -9.61 -4.88 8.44
C LEU A 151 -10.06 -3.60 9.12
N HIS A 152 -11.16 -3.75 9.85
CA HIS A 152 -11.61 -2.82 10.87
C HIS A 152 -11.36 -3.51 12.22
N GLU A 153 -10.27 -3.11 12.89
CA GLU A 153 -9.84 -3.73 14.14
C GLU A 153 -10.80 -3.46 15.28
N ARG A 154 -10.90 -4.43 16.18
CA ARG A 154 -11.52 -4.19 17.49
C ARG A 154 -10.58 -3.37 18.36
N PRO A 155 -11.11 -2.56 19.31
CA PRO A 155 -10.26 -1.90 20.27
C PRO A 155 -9.39 -2.91 21.00
N ARG A 156 -8.13 -2.56 21.22
CA ARG A 156 -7.22 -3.38 22.03
C ARG A 156 -7.64 -3.34 23.47
N PRO A 157 -7.60 -4.48 24.19
CA PRO A 157 -7.95 -4.54 25.61
C PRO A 157 -6.97 -3.73 26.47
#